data_bac6e84daab071d7d739ff97af570893
#
_entry.id   bac6e84daab071d7d739ff97af570893
#
_cell.length_a   1.000
_cell.length_b   1.000
_cell.length_c   1.000
_cell.angle_alpha   90.00
_cell.angle_beta   90.00
_cell.angle_gamma   90.00
#
_symmetry.space_group_name_H-M   'P 1'
#
loop_
_entity.id
_entity.type
_entity.pdbx_description
1 polymer ?
#
loop_
_entity_poly.entity_id
_entity_poly.type
_entity_poly.pdbx_seq_one_letter_code
_entity_poly.pdbx_strand_id
1 'polypeptide(L)'
;MSLQKFLTDVQIAGLNIDTVYDIGAWVGKWSREMKDTALVNSNFVLFEANPAYQQILSQSGFTSLCGTALSNPGRESVRFYNGTNTGDSYYKETTTFYDGQGHIELPCMTLDQVRESLNLPVPQFIKIDTQGSELDILSGASFLDQVDLIYIECPIIQYNKGAPSMQDYLNFFKSRMFIPITLLEVHIHESTLVQIDIMFMRKEAKERILGPNVNIRPFV
;
A
#
# COMPACT_ATOMS: atom_id res chain seq x y z
N MET A 1 -15.72 -10.56 -0.95
CA MET A 1 -15.35 -10.60 0.50
C MET A 1 -14.85 -9.21 0.84
N SER A 2 -15.27 -8.61 1.96
CA SER A 2 -14.73 -7.29 2.35
C SER A 2 -13.34 -7.42 2.98
N LEU A 3 -12.56 -6.35 2.95
CA LEU A 3 -11.24 -6.27 3.58
C LEU A 3 -11.34 -6.53 5.10
N GLN A 4 -12.33 -5.91 5.76
CA GLN A 4 -12.57 -6.09 7.20
C GLN A 4 -12.80 -7.56 7.55
N LYS A 5 -13.65 -8.25 6.76
CA LYS A 5 -13.90 -9.68 6.98
C LYS A 5 -12.63 -10.50 6.78
N PHE A 6 -11.86 -10.25 5.72
CA PHE A 6 -10.59 -10.95 5.49
C PHE A 6 -9.63 -10.78 6.67
N LEU A 7 -9.42 -9.54 7.12
CA LEU A 7 -8.52 -9.24 8.24
C LEU A 7 -8.97 -9.90 9.55
N THR A 8 -10.28 -9.92 9.81
CA THR A 8 -10.85 -10.62 10.95
C THR A 8 -10.60 -12.13 10.87
N ASP A 9 -10.86 -12.74 9.71
CA ASP A 9 -10.70 -14.18 9.49
C ASP A 9 -9.24 -14.63 9.69
N VAL A 10 -8.25 -13.88 9.18
CA VAL A 10 -6.82 -14.24 9.33
C VAL A 10 -6.34 -14.07 10.78
N GLN A 11 -6.87 -13.08 11.52
CA GLN A 11 -6.56 -12.93 12.96
C GLN A 11 -7.17 -14.08 13.78
N ILE A 12 -8.40 -14.50 13.50
CA ILE A 12 -9.01 -15.70 14.10
C ILE A 12 -8.16 -16.94 13.81
N ALA A 13 -7.58 -17.02 12.61
CA ALA A 13 -6.69 -18.11 12.21
C ALA A 13 -5.29 -18.02 12.84
N GLY A 14 -5.01 -17.00 13.66
CA GLY A 14 -3.78 -16.86 14.43
C GLY A 14 -2.74 -15.91 13.86
N LEU A 15 -3.09 -15.07 12.87
CA LEU A 15 -2.20 -14.01 12.41
C LEU A 15 -2.29 -12.81 13.36
N ASN A 16 -1.17 -12.48 14.02
CA ASN A 16 -1.09 -11.27 14.82
C ASN A 16 -0.71 -10.07 13.95
N ILE A 17 -1.46 -8.96 14.06
CA ILE A 17 -1.21 -7.71 13.33
C ILE A 17 -1.08 -6.58 14.35
N ASP A 18 0.12 -6.41 14.89
CA ASP A 18 0.42 -5.40 15.91
C ASP A 18 0.68 -4.03 15.29
N THR A 19 1.31 -3.99 14.12
CA THR A 19 1.70 -2.76 13.44
C THR A 19 1.25 -2.78 11.99
N VAL A 20 0.64 -1.67 11.56
CA VAL A 20 0.16 -1.42 10.20
C VAL A 20 0.82 -0.17 9.65
N TYR A 21 1.37 -0.27 8.44
CA TYR A 21 1.79 0.89 7.67
C TYR A 21 0.71 1.21 6.62
N ASP A 22 0.19 2.44 6.66
CA ASP A 22 -0.72 3.00 5.66
C ASP A 22 0.06 4.00 4.80
N ILE A 23 0.45 3.56 3.61
CA ILE A 23 1.28 4.33 2.68
C ILE A 23 0.38 4.90 1.59
N GLY A 24 0.40 6.23 1.42
CA GLY A 24 -0.62 6.96 0.70
C GLY A 24 -1.88 7.12 1.57
N ALA A 25 -1.68 7.67 2.77
CA ALA A 25 -2.73 7.69 3.79
C ALA A 25 -3.77 8.81 3.57
N TRP A 26 -3.51 9.76 2.65
CA TRP A 26 -4.37 10.92 2.40
C TRP A 26 -4.73 11.63 3.72
N VAL A 27 -5.99 11.59 4.13
CA VAL A 27 -6.48 12.18 5.40
C VAL A 27 -6.59 11.15 6.54
N GLY A 28 -6.06 9.94 6.37
CA GLY A 28 -6.10 8.86 7.36
C GLY A 28 -7.47 8.20 7.52
N LYS A 29 -8.36 8.37 6.54
CA LYS A 29 -9.72 7.82 6.60
C LYS A 29 -9.72 6.29 6.65
N TRP A 30 -8.94 5.64 5.80
CA TRP A 30 -8.83 4.17 5.76
C TRP A 30 -8.28 3.63 7.10
N SER A 31 -7.21 4.22 7.61
CA SER A 31 -6.64 3.83 8.91
C SER A 31 -7.64 3.95 10.06
N ARG A 32 -8.45 5.03 10.07
CA ARG A 32 -9.50 5.22 11.07
C ARG A 32 -10.54 4.12 10.99
N GLU A 33 -11.05 3.84 9.79
CA GLU A 33 -12.04 2.79 9.57
C GLU A 33 -11.53 1.41 10.01
N MET A 34 -10.30 1.05 9.65
CA MET A 34 -9.70 -0.23 10.06
C MET A 34 -9.48 -0.31 11.57
N LYS A 35 -9.03 0.78 12.19
CA LYS A 35 -8.84 0.88 13.64
C LYS A 35 -10.16 0.71 14.41
N ASP A 36 -11.25 1.22 13.87
CA ASP A 36 -12.56 1.17 14.51
C ASP A 36 -13.29 -0.17 14.26
N THR A 37 -12.79 -1.02 13.34
CA THR A 37 -13.48 -2.25 12.91
C THR A 37 -12.64 -3.52 13.07
N ALA A 38 -11.71 -3.76 12.17
CA ALA A 38 -11.00 -5.05 12.07
C ALA A 38 -9.65 -5.07 12.80
N LEU A 39 -9.01 -3.92 13.02
CA LEU A 39 -7.65 -3.80 13.55
C LEU A 39 -7.61 -2.93 14.82
N VAL A 40 -8.57 -3.13 15.72
CA VAL A 40 -8.78 -2.31 16.93
C VAL A 40 -7.58 -2.28 17.87
N ASN A 41 -6.77 -3.32 17.90
CA ASN A 41 -5.59 -3.43 18.76
C ASN A 41 -4.27 -3.05 18.06
N SER A 42 -4.30 -2.83 16.73
CA SER A 42 -3.09 -2.53 15.96
C SER A 42 -2.65 -1.08 16.12
N ASN A 43 -1.34 -0.84 16.02
CA ASN A 43 -0.76 0.49 15.92
C ASN A 43 -0.61 0.88 14.45
N PHE A 44 -1.01 2.09 14.10
CA PHE A 44 -0.93 2.57 12.72
C PHE A 44 0.17 3.62 12.59
N VAL A 45 0.94 3.52 11.50
CA VAL A 45 1.88 4.53 11.05
C VAL A 45 1.48 4.96 9.64
N LEU A 46 1.19 6.24 9.49
CA LEU A 46 0.65 6.83 8.27
C LEU A 46 1.76 7.58 7.51
N PHE A 47 1.86 7.33 6.22
CA PHE A 47 2.79 8.00 5.32
C PHE A 47 2.02 8.72 4.21
N GLU A 48 2.26 10.03 4.07
CA GLU A 48 1.60 10.85 3.07
C GLU A 48 2.60 11.82 2.45
N ALA A 49 2.75 11.77 1.12
CA ALA A 49 3.71 12.62 0.43
C ALA A 49 3.23 14.07 0.31
N ASN A 50 1.92 14.29 0.08
CA ASN A 50 1.38 15.63 -0.09
C ASN A 50 1.37 16.42 1.24
N PRO A 51 2.18 17.50 1.37
CA PRO A 51 2.27 18.29 2.61
C PRO A 51 0.98 19.01 2.98
N ALA A 52 0.02 19.15 2.06
CA ALA A 52 -1.26 19.75 2.33
C ALA A 52 -2.06 19.02 3.43
N TYR A 53 -1.80 17.73 3.62
CA TYR A 53 -2.48 16.91 4.63
C TYR A 53 -1.77 16.87 6.00
N GLN A 54 -0.63 17.57 6.15
CA GLN A 54 0.16 17.60 7.39
C GLN A 54 -0.67 17.94 8.63
N GLN A 55 -1.50 18.98 8.54
CA GLN A 55 -2.30 19.43 9.69
C GLN A 55 -3.33 18.39 10.12
N ILE A 56 -4.05 17.80 9.17
CA ILE A 56 -5.09 16.81 9.49
C ILE A 56 -4.48 15.51 10.04
N LEU A 57 -3.35 15.07 9.47
CA LEU A 57 -2.67 13.86 9.95
C LEU A 57 -2.06 14.05 11.34
N SER A 58 -1.47 15.21 11.63
CA SER A 58 -0.94 15.50 12.98
C SER A 58 -2.00 15.49 14.07
N GLN A 59 -3.26 15.72 13.72
CA GLN A 59 -4.41 15.71 14.63
C GLN A 59 -5.15 14.36 14.65
N SER A 60 -4.74 13.41 13.83
CA SER A 60 -5.42 12.11 13.68
C SER A 60 -5.32 11.21 14.90
N GLY A 61 -4.31 11.39 15.75
CA GLY A 61 -3.95 10.51 16.85
C GLY A 61 -3.09 9.32 16.44
N PHE A 62 -2.74 9.19 15.16
CA PHE A 62 -1.80 8.19 14.63
C PHE A 62 -0.38 8.77 14.54
N THR A 63 0.63 7.90 14.61
CA THR A 63 1.98 8.28 14.17
C THR A 63 1.95 8.55 12.69
N SER A 64 2.48 9.70 12.23
CA SER A 64 2.45 10.05 10.81
C SER A 64 3.73 10.75 10.35
N LEU A 65 4.13 10.48 9.10
CA LEU A 65 5.12 11.23 8.34
C LEU A 65 4.44 11.83 7.12
N CYS A 66 4.49 13.15 6.99
CA CYS A 66 3.88 13.86 5.87
C CYS A 66 4.89 14.82 5.22
N GLY A 67 4.76 15.04 3.90
CA GLY A 67 5.62 15.96 3.15
C GLY A 67 6.97 15.35 2.71
N THR A 68 7.13 14.03 2.83
CA THR A 68 8.27 13.26 2.32
C THR A 68 7.75 12.14 1.44
N ALA A 69 8.26 12.03 0.23
CA ALA A 69 7.93 10.92 -0.65
C ALA A 69 8.74 9.68 -0.26
N LEU A 70 8.07 8.54 -0.17
CA LEU A 70 8.77 7.25 -0.06
C LEU A 70 9.18 6.78 -1.45
N SER A 71 10.37 6.19 -1.56
CA SER A 71 10.91 5.74 -2.85
C SER A 71 11.98 4.67 -2.71
N ASN A 72 12.56 4.28 -3.85
CA ASN A 72 13.68 3.33 -3.92
C ASN A 72 15.01 3.97 -3.45
N PRO A 73 16.01 3.15 -3.11
CA PRO A 73 17.34 3.64 -2.74
C PRO A 73 17.99 4.49 -3.85
N GLY A 74 18.71 5.54 -3.43
CA GLY A 74 19.47 6.40 -4.32
C GLY A 74 18.70 7.57 -4.92
N ARG A 75 17.41 7.71 -4.61
CA ARG A 75 16.60 8.87 -5.00
C ARG A 75 16.53 9.85 -3.82
N GLU A 76 16.99 11.08 -4.02
CA GLU A 76 17.01 12.12 -2.98
C GLU A 76 15.80 13.04 -3.03
N SER A 77 15.22 13.24 -4.21
CA SER A 77 14.01 14.03 -4.42
C SER A 77 13.18 13.52 -5.58
N VAL A 78 11.93 13.91 -5.62
CA VAL A 78 10.99 13.64 -6.72
C VAL A 78 10.20 14.87 -7.08
N ARG A 79 9.84 14.94 -8.36
CA ARG A 79 8.77 15.80 -8.82
C ARG A 79 7.44 15.12 -8.51
N PHE A 80 6.68 15.71 -7.59
CA PHE A 80 5.42 15.16 -7.13
C PHE A 80 4.26 15.96 -7.76
N TYR A 81 3.45 15.27 -8.53
CA TYR A 81 2.26 15.83 -9.19
C TYR A 81 1.10 15.74 -8.21
N ASN A 82 0.65 16.90 -7.74
CA ASN A 82 -0.39 17.01 -6.76
C ASN A 82 -1.59 17.79 -7.31
N GLY A 83 -2.76 17.29 -7.04
CA GLY A 83 -4.03 17.89 -7.33
C GLY A 83 -4.83 18.17 -6.06
N THR A 84 -6.14 18.22 -6.22
CA THR A 84 -7.09 18.37 -5.11
C THR A 84 -7.70 17.02 -4.70
N ASN A 85 -7.24 15.93 -5.30
CA ASN A 85 -7.86 14.60 -5.21
C ASN A 85 -6.86 13.52 -4.77
N THR A 86 -7.34 12.28 -4.70
CA THR A 86 -6.61 11.10 -4.23
C THR A 86 -5.63 10.49 -5.24
N GLY A 87 -5.47 11.08 -6.43
CA GLY A 87 -4.59 10.57 -7.51
C GLY A 87 -3.17 11.15 -7.50
N ASP A 88 -2.71 11.74 -6.40
CA ASP A 88 -1.40 12.35 -6.29
C ASP A 88 -0.28 11.31 -6.40
N SER A 89 0.76 11.58 -7.23
CA SER A 89 1.88 10.67 -7.46
C SER A 89 3.12 11.40 -7.95
N TYR A 90 4.29 10.78 -7.87
CA TYR A 90 5.45 11.23 -8.64
C TYR A 90 5.56 10.61 -10.04
N TYR A 91 4.63 9.73 -10.40
CA TYR A 91 4.40 9.31 -11.78
C TYR A 91 3.31 10.17 -12.40
N LYS A 92 3.65 10.90 -13.47
CA LYS A 92 2.70 11.80 -14.12
C LYS A 92 1.57 11.00 -14.76
N GLU A 93 0.33 11.29 -14.41
CA GLU A 93 -0.84 10.73 -15.06
C GLU A 93 -0.96 11.22 -16.51
N THR A 94 -1.38 10.35 -17.42
CA THR A 94 -1.51 10.60 -18.87
C THR A 94 -2.93 10.92 -19.31
N THR A 95 -3.90 10.84 -18.38
CA THR A 95 -5.29 11.19 -18.69
C THR A 95 -5.49 12.71 -18.70
N THR A 96 -6.55 13.18 -19.33
CA THR A 96 -6.90 14.60 -19.38
C THR A 96 -7.37 15.16 -18.04
N PHE A 97 -7.66 14.29 -17.06
CA PHE A 97 -8.11 14.68 -15.73
C PHE A 97 -7.06 15.51 -14.97
N TYR A 98 -5.78 15.22 -15.21
CA TYR A 98 -4.64 15.94 -14.59
C TYR A 98 -3.98 16.96 -15.53
N ASP A 99 -4.61 17.29 -16.67
CA ASP A 99 -4.08 18.32 -17.57
C ASP A 99 -4.04 19.70 -16.86
N GLY A 100 -2.87 20.33 -16.91
CA GLY A 100 -2.63 21.64 -16.30
C GLY A 100 -2.36 21.64 -14.79
N GLN A 101 -2.27 20.47 -14.15
CA GLN A 101 -1.88 20.38 -12.74
C GLN A 101 -0.40 20.71 -12.52
N GLY A 102 -0.14 21.36 -11.39
CA GLY A 102 1.19 21.70 -10.94
C GLY A 102 1.97 20.49 -10.43
N HIS A 103 3.18 20.76 -10.02
CA HIS A 103 4.01 19.81 -9.28
C HIS A 103 4.81 20.55 -8.22
N ILE A 104 5.24 19.83 -7.21
CA ILE A 104 6.19 20.30 -6.19
C ILE A 104 7.39 19.36 -6.16
N GLU A 105 8.54 19.86 -5.73
CA GLU A 105 9.68 18.99 -5.43
C GLU A 105 9.59 18.54 -3.98
N LEU A 106 9.67 17.24 -3.75
CA LEU A 106 9.66 16.65 -2.41
C LEU A 106 10.96 15.89 -2.14
N PRO A 107 11.45 15.93 -0.90
CA PRO A 107 12.53 15.04 -0.49
C PRO A 107 12.04 13.59 -0.52
N CYS A 108 12.98 12.67 -0.79
CA CYS A 108 12.72 11.23 -0.75
C CYS A 108 13.45 10.55 0.39
N MET A 109 12.80 9.52 0.92
CA MET A 109 13.40 8.55 1.83
C MET A 109 12.98 7.13 1.44
N THR A 110 13.81 6.15 1.76
CA THR A 110 13.37 4.75 1.72
C THR A 110 12.56 4.39 2.96
N LEU A 111 11.77 3.33 2.91
CA LEU A 111 11.07 2.81 4.09
C LEU A 111 12.06 2.43 5.22
N ASP A 112 13.23 1.89 4.86
CA ASP A 112 14.28 1.58 5.84
C ASP A 112 14.78 2.84 6.55
N GLN A 113 15.10 3.90 5.81
CA GLN A 113 15.58 5.17 6.37
C GLN A 113 14.53 5.79 7.31
N VAL A 114 13.26 5.79 6.91
CA VAL A 114 12.19 6.34 7.76
C VAL A 114 12.00 5.48 9.01
N ARG A 115 11.96 4.16 8.86
CA ARG A 115 11.81 3.24 9.99
C ARG A 115 12.94 3.44 11.02
N GLU A 116 14.17 3.56 10.57
CA GLU A 116 15.32 3.80 11.44
C GLU A 116 15.27 5.18 12.10
N SER A 117 15.02 6.25 11.32
CA SER A 117 15.00 7.63 11.83
C SER A 117 13.93 7.88 12.88
N LEU A 118 12.77 7.23 12.76
CA LEU A 118 11.64 7.35 13.67
C LEU A 118 11.53 6.19 14.67
N ASN A 119 12.49 5.26 14.64
CA ASN A 119 12.51 4.04 15.48
C ASN A 119 11.17 3.27 15.42
N LEU A 120 10.66 3.07 14.21
CA LEU A 120 9.37 2.39 14.00
C LEU A 120 9.54 0.86 14.03
N PRO A 121 8.57 0.11 14.60
CA PRO A 121 8.55 -1.35 14.51
C PRO A 121 8.35 -1.82 13.07
N VAL A 122 8.79 -3.05 12.77
CA VAL A 122 8.46 -3.70 11.49
C VAL A 122 6.96 -3.99 11.45
N PRO A 123 6.25 -3.62 10.37
CA PRO A 123 4.82 -3.88 10.27
C PRO A 123 4.55 -5.34 9.88
N GLN A 124 3.48 -5.92 10.38
CA GLN A 124 2.94 -7.18 9.89
C GLN A 124 2.04 -6.98 8.68
N PHE A 125 1.47 -5.79 8.54
CA PHE A 125 0.60 -5.44 7.43
C PHE A 125 0.96 -4.08 6.84
N ILE A 126 1.10 -4.03 5.51
CA ILE A 126 1.28 -2.79 4.74
C ILE A 126 0.08 -2.63 3.81
N LYS A 127 -0.65 -1.50 3.92
CA LYS A 127 -1.51 -0.99 2.86
C LYS A 127 -0.70 0.04 2.08
N ILE A 128 -0.71 -0.08 0.75
CA ILE A 128 0.00 0.86 -0.11
C ILE A 128 -0.86 1.22 -1.33
N ASP A 129 -1.05 2.53 -1.52
CA ASP A 129 -1.88 3.11 -2.57
C ASP A 129 -1.27 4.50 -2.89
N THR A 130 -0.37 4.51 -3.86
CA THR A 130 0.47 5.67 -4.18
C THR A 130 0.53 5.97 -5.67
N GLN A 131 -0.43 5.39 -6.41
CA GLN A 131 -0.68 5.67 -7.81
C GLN A 131 0.55 5.46 -8.70
N GLY A 132 1.13 4.23 -8.59
CA GLY A 132 2.22 3.74 -9.45
C GLY A 132 3.61 3.71 -8.80
N SER A 133 3.79 4.24 -7.59
CA SER A 133 5.10 4.24 -6.92
C SER A 133 5.32 3.07 -5.93
N GLU A 134 4.38 2.16 -5.83
CA GLU A 134 4.33 1.10 -4.84
C GLU A 134 5.57 0.20 -4.88
N LEU A 135 5.98 -0.25 -6.07
CA LEU A 135 7.15 -1.13 -6.20
C LEU A 135 8.47 -0.40 -5.90
N ASP A 136 8.58 0.88 -6.24
CA ASP A 136 9.73 1.71 -5.86
C ASP A 136 9.82 1.79 -4.33
N ILE A 137 8.71 2.08 -3.66
CA ILE A 137 8.63 2.19 -2.20
C ILE A 137 8.98 0.86 -1.53
N LEU A 138 8.36 -0.23 -1.97
CA LEU A 138 8.62 -1.57 -1.42
C LEU A 138 10.05 -2.06 -1.69
N SER A 139 10.71 -1.60 -2.76
CA SER A 139 12.11 -1.92 -3.01
C SER A 139 13.07 -1.25 -2.01
N GLY A 140 12.61 -0.20 -1.35
CA GLY A 140 13.32 0.50 -0.27
C GLY A 140 13.09 -0.06 1.13
N ALA A 141 12.51 -1.27 1.26
CA ALA A 141 12.20 -1.94 2.51
C ALA A 141 12.95 -3.29 2.59
N SER A 142 14.09 -3.33 3.27
CA SER A 142 14.87 -4.55 3.46
C SER A 142 14.16 -5.58 4.37
N PHE A 143 13.20 -5.13 5.16
CA PHE A 143 12.44 -5.94 6.12
C PHE A 143 11.20 -6.63 5.53
N LEU A 144 10.99 -6.61 4.21
CA LEU A 144 9.79 -7.21 3.59
C LEU A 144 9.62 -8.70 3.87
N ASP A 145 10.70 -9.41 4.15
CA ASP A 145 10.68 -10.82 4.57
C ASP A 145 10.07 -11.05 5.96
N GLN A 146 9.80 -9.98 6.72
CA GLN A 146 9.15 -10.01 8.03
C GLN A 146 7.69 -9.52 7.96
N VAL A 147 7.24 -9.03 6.79
CA VAL A 147 5.87 -8.57 6.57
C VAL A 147 5.00 -9.76 6.16
N ASP A 148 3.85 -9.91 6.79
CA ASP A 148 2.93 -11.02 6.51
C ASP A 148 1.91 -10.71 5.40
N LEU A 149 1.42 -9.46 5.36
CA LEU A 149 0.36 -9.01 4.44
C LEU A 149 0.72 -7.71 3.74
N ILE A 150 0.40 -7.63 2.45
CA ILE A 150 0.48 -6.38 1.67
C ILE A 150 -0.82 -6.23 0.87
N TYR A 151 -1.56 -5.16 1.16
CA TYR A 151 -2.76 -4.74 0.42
C TYR A 151 -2.37 -3.62 -0.54
N ILE A 152 -2.60 -3.82 -1.82
CA ILE A 152 -2.06 -2.96 -2.87
C ILE A 152 -3.02 -2.83 -4.05
N GLU A 153 -3.12 -1.60 -4.57
CA GLU A 153 -3.76 -1.32 -5.85
C GLU A 153 -2.81 -1.68 -7.00
N CYS A 154 -3.28 -2.52 -7.92
CA CYS A 154 -2.54 -2.95 -9.09
C CYS A 154 -3.19 -2.42 -10.37
N PRO A 155 -2.47 -1.64 -11.20
CA PRO A 155 -3.00 -1.13 -12.46
C PRO A 155 -3.15 -2.25 -13.49
N ILE A 156 -4.30 -2.31 -14.15
CA ILE A 156 -4.51 -3.10 -15.37
C ILE A 156 -4.18 -2.24 -16.58
N ILE A 157 -4.59 -0.97 -16.54
CA ILE A 157 -4.23 0.05 -17.54
C ILE A 157 -3.19 0.98 -16.93
N GLN A 158 -2.05 1.12 -17.60
CA GLN A 158 -1.00 2.06 -17.20
C GLN A 158 -1.38 3.48 -17.61
N TYR A 159 -2.01 4.23 -16.72
CA TYR A 159 -2.31 5.64 -16.92
C TYR A 159 -1.30 6.58 -16.26
N ASN A 160 -0.41 6.07 -15.44
CA ASN A 160 0.74 6.79 -14.87
C ASN A 160 1.99 6.50 -15.70
N LYS A 161 2.56 7.53 -16.35
CA LYS A 161 3.66 7.40 -17.30
C LYS A 161 4.92 6.82 -16.65
N GLY A 162 5.31 5.63 -17.09
CA GLY A 162 6.51 4.94 -16.60
C GLY A 162 6.32 4.16 -15.29
N ALA A 163 5.11 4.14 -14.74
CA ALA A 163 4.78 3.29 -13.60
C ALA A 163 4.85 1.80 -13.98
N PRO A 164 5.06 0.90 -13.00
CA PRO A 164 5.09 -0.53 -13.23
C PRO A 164 3.79 -1.08 -13.83
N SER A 165 3.89 -2.13 -14.63
CA SER A 165 2.74 -2.87 -15.16
C SER A 165 2.25 -3.92 -14.15
N MET A 166 1.03 -4.45 -14.35
CA MET A 166 0.52 -5.57 -13.56
C MET A 166 1.50 -6.76 -13.53
N GLN A 167 2.19 -7.03 -14.64
CA GLN A 167 3.19 -8.10 -14.71
C GLN A 167 4.38 -7.83 -13.78
N ASP A 168 4.79 -6.56 -13.66
CA ASP A 168 5.89 -6.18 -12.77
C ASP A 168 5.51 -6.39 -11.30
N TYR A 169 4.27 -6.07 -10.92
CA TYR A 169 3.73 -6.37 -9.58
C TYR A 169 3.78 -7.88 -9.28
N LEU A 170 3.26 -8.71 -10.17
CA LEU A 170 3.26 -10.17 -9.97
C LEU A 170 4.68 -10.74 -9.87
N ASN A 171 5.61 -10.27 -10.70
CA ASN A 171 7.00 -10.70 -10.66
C ASN A 171 7.69 -10.25 -9.36
N PHE A 172 7.47 -9.00 -8.93
CA PHE A 172 8.03 -8.45 -7.70
C PHE A 172 7.60 -9.28 -6.50
N PHE A 173 6.30 -9.51 -6.31
CA PHE A 173 5.76 -10.25 -5.18
C PHE A 173 6.20 -11.73 -5.20
N LYS A 174 6.17 -12.37 -6.38
CA LYS A 174 6.65 -13.75 -6.55
C LYS A 174 8.12 -13.90 -6.13
N SER A 175 8.99 -12.95 -6.52
CA SER A 175 10.42 -12.98 -6.18
C SER A 175 10.69 -12.83 -4.68
N ARG A 176 9.74 -12.27 -3.93
CA ARG A 176 9.80 -12.05 -2.48
C ARG A 176 8.93 -13.02 -1.67
N MET A 177 8.54 -14.14 -2.28
CA MET A 177 7.75 -15.20 -1.64
C MET A 177 6.36 -14.75 -1.15
N PHE A 178 5.79 -13.72 -1.79
CA PHE A 178 4.40 -13.35 -1.61
C PHE A 178 3.53 -14.00 -2.68
N ILE A 179 2.32 -14.38 -2.31
CA ILE A 179 1.31 -14.93 -3.20
C ILE A 179 0.04 -14.09 -3.12
N PRO A 180 -0.66 -13.86 -4.24
CA PRO A 180 -1.98 -13.23 -4.21
C PRO A 180 -2.97 -14.19 -3.53
N ILE A 181 -3.64 -13.72 -2.47
CA ILE A 181 -4.54 -14.57 -1.68
C ILE A 181 -6.00 -14.25 -1.91
N THR A 182 -6.31 -13.00 -2.16
CA THR A 182 -7.68 -12.56 -2.48
C THR A 182 -7.69 -11.26 -3.27
N LEU A 183 -8.72 -11.12 -4.10
CA LEU A 183 -9.07 -9.89 -4.79
C LEU A 183 -10.14 -9.18 -3.94
N LEU A 184 -9.94 -7.92 -3.62
CA LEU A 184 -10.79 -7.17 -2.70
C LEU A 184 -11.66 -6.15 -3.41
N GLU A 185 -11.08 -5.36 -4.30
CA GLU A 185 -11.82 -4.37 -5.09
C GLU A 185 -11.49 -4.48 -6.57
N VAL A 186 -12.45 -4.08 -7.41
CA VAL A 186 -12.36 -4.09 -8.87
C VAL A 186 -12.86 -2.76 -9.37
N HIS A 187 -12.01 -2.00 -10.03
CA HIS A 187 -12.35 -0.68 -10.54
C HIS A 187 -12.57 -0.75 -12.05
N ILE A 188 -13.80 -0.49 -12.44
CA ILE A 188 -14.25 -0.52 -13.83
C ILE A 188 -14.68 0.89 -14.23
N HIS A 189 -14.14 1.39 -15.32
CA HIS A 189 -14.60 2.61 -15.97
C HIS A 189 -15.29 2.24 -17.28
N GLU A 190 -16.57 2.59 -17.40
CA GLU A 190 -17.46 2.13 -18.48
C GLU A 190 -17.48 0.58 -18.53
N SER A 191 -16.89 -0.05 -19.54
CA SER A 191 -16.78 -1.51 -19.67
C SER A 191 -15.34 -2.01 -19.56
N THR A 192 -14.43 -1.16 -19.12
CA THR A 192 -13.00 -1.46 -19.10
C THR A 192 -12.50 -1.61 -17.68
N LEU A 193 -11.83 -2.73 -17.39
CA LEU A 193 -11.15 -2.95 -16.13
C LEU A 193 -9.90 -2.06 -16.06
N VAL A 194 -9.86 -1.16 -15.08
CA VAL A 194 -8.80 -0.16 -14.94
C VAL A 194 -7.74 -0.60 -13.94
N GLN A 195 -8.17 -1.06 -12.77
CA GLN A 195 -7.29 -1.49 -11.68
C GLN A 195 -8.00 -2.49 -10.77
N ILE A 196 -7.23 -3.21 -9.98
CA ILE A 196 -7.72 -4.17 -8.98
C ILE A 196 -6.91 -4.06 -7.71
N ASP A 197 -7.58 -4.22 -6.58
CA ASP A 197 -6.95 -4.27 -5.27
C ASP A 197 -6.73 -5.71 -4.84
N ILE A 198 -5.47 -6.04 -4.60
CA ILE A 198 -5.05 -7.41 -4.25
C ILE A 198 -4.45 -7.42 -2.85
N MET A 199 -4.84 -8.43 -2.08
CA MET A 199 -4.11 -8.82 -0.88
C MET A 199 -3.06 -9.87 -1.24
N PHE A 200 -1.80 -9.53 -1.01
CA PHE A 200 -0.70 -10.48 -1.05
C PHE A 200 -0.37 -10.95 0.36
N MET A 201 -0.11 -12.23 0.51
CA MET A 201 0.31 -12.83 1.77
C MET A 201 1.65 -13.54 1.57
N ARG A 202 2.55 -13.41 2.52
CA ARG A 202 3.82 -14.12 2.51
C ARG A 202 3.57 -15.63 2.63
N LYS A 203 4.32 -16.41 1.88
CA LYS A 203 4.09 -17.86 1.78
C LYS A 203 4.15 -18.56 3.13
N GLU A 204 5.12 -18.21 3.98
CA GLU A 204 5.23 -18.79 5.32
C GLU A 204 4.04 -18.42 6.22
N ALA A 205 3.55 -17.16 6.14
CA ALA A 205 2.35 -16.76 6.87
C ALA A 205 1.13 -17.55 6.41
N LYS A 206 0.97 -17.73 5.09
CA LYS A 206 -0.11 -18.56 4.51
C LYS A 206 -0.04 -20.00 5.00
N GLU A 207 1.14 -20.62 5.01
CA GLU A 207 1.31 -22.00 5.47
C GLU A 207 1.02 -22.14 6.97
N ARG A 208 1.39 -21.13 7.77
CA ARG A 208 1.15 -21.09 9.21
C ARG A 208 -0.34 -21.05 9.56
N ILE A 209 -1.13 -20.21 8.84
CA ILE A 209 -2.53 -19.95 9.21
C ILE A 209 -3.56 -20.73 8.37
N LEU A 210 -3.28 -21.03 7.10
CA LEU A 210 -4.20 -21.72 6.19
C LEU A 210 -3.77 -23.17 5.92
N GLY A 211 -2.60 -23.57 6.42
CA GLY A 211 -1.99 -24.86 6.14
C GLY A 211 -1.40 -24.98 4.72
N PRO A 212 -0.69 -26.07 4.44
CA PRO A 212 0.04 -26.26 3.18
C PRO A 212 -0.89 -26.47 1.98
N ASN A 213 -2.08 -27.03 2.21
CA ASN A 213 -3.03 -27.39 1.17
C ASN A 213 -4.33 -26.61 1.33
N VAL A 214 -4.59 -25.67 0.43
CA VAL A 214 -5.94 -25.13 0.26
C VAL A 214 -6.75 -26.21 -0.47
N ASN A 215 -7.71 -26.84 0.24
CA ASN A 215 -8.69 -27.74 -0.39
C ASN A 215 -9.61 -26.91 -1.30
N ILE A 216 -9.19 -26.69 -2.53
CA ILE A 216 -10.05 -26.16 -3.57
C ILE A 216 -11.01 -27.29 -3.93
N ARG A 217 -12.24 -27.24 -3.42
CA ARG A 217 -13.30 -28.10 -3.95
C ARG A 217 -13.58 -27.64 -5.38
N PRO A 218 -13.47 -28.52 -6.39
CA PRO A 218 -13.85 -28.15 -7.73
C PRO A 218 -15.31 -27.70 -7.71
N PHE A 219 -15.59 -26.59 -8.37
CA PHE A 219 -16.98 -26.18 -8.61
C PHE A 219 -17.63 -27.25 -9.48
N VAL A 220 -18.57 -27.99 -8.91
CA VAL A 220 -19.45 -28.93 -9.63
C VAL A 220 -20.73 -28.22 -9.93
#